data_de00d8d9ffba16fa23168e896f341612
#
_entry.id   de00d8d9ffba16fa23168e896f341612
#
_cell.length_a   1.000
_cell.length_b   1.000
_cell.length_c   1.000
_cell.angle_alpha   90.00
_cell.angle_beta   90.00
_cell.angle_gamma   90.00
#
_symmetry.space_group_name_H-M   'P 1'
#
loop_
_entity.id
_entity.type
_entity.pdbx_description
1 polymer ?
#
loop_
_entity_poly.entity_id
_entity_poly.type
_entity_poly.pdbx_seq_one_letter_code
_entity_poly.pdbx_strand_id
1 'polypeptide(L)' 'MFDSIEIRKVANGFIVILNNDEETKEFVYDTSRKAIKFIKEYVENKQAVTV' A
#
# COMPACT_ATOMS: atom_id res chain seq x y z
N MET A 1 10.38 12.24 8.36
CA MET A 1 10.07 11.31 7.29
C MET A 1 8.59 10.95 7.28
N PHE A 2 8.00 10.96 6.15
CA PHE A 2 6.56 10.83 6.04
C PHE A 2 6.17 9.84 4.94
N ASP A 3 5.35 8.88 5.29
CA ASP A 3 4.83 7.89 4.36
C ASP A 3 3.32 8.00 4.31
N SER A 4 2.76 7.79 3.14
CA SER A 4 1.32 7.73 3.00
C SER A 4 0.94 6.58 2.08
N ILE A 5 -0.27 6.10 2.24
CA ILE A 5 -0.80 5.01 1.44
C ILE A 5 -2.15 5.44 0.90
N GLU A 6 -2.34 5.29 -0.41
CA GLU A 6 -3.62 5.57 -1.04
C GLU A 6 -4.15 4.33 -1.70
N ILE A 7 -5.46 4.19 -1.73
CA ILE A 7 -6.12 3.13 -2.45
C ILE A 7 -7.11 3.78 -3.41
N ARG A 8 -7.03 3.40 -4.67
CA ARG A 8 -7.96 3.90 -5.68
C ARG A 8 -8.71 2.74 -6.28
N LYS A 9 -10.01 2.91 -6.43
CA LYS A 9 -10.83 1.91 -7.08
C LYS A 9 -10.88 2.22 -8.57
N VAL A 10 -10.58 1.21 -9.38
CA VAL A 10 -10.67 1.35 -10.83
C VAL A 10 -11.59 0.26 -11.37
N ALA A 11 -11.89 0.33 -12.66
CA ALA A 11 -12.89 -0.55 -13.26
C ALA A 11 -12.56 -2.02 -13.06
N ASN A 12 -11.28 -2.36 -13.12
CA ASN A 12 -10.86 -3.77 -13.09
C ASN A 12 -10.13 -4.15 -11.81
N GLY A 13 -10.24 -3.33 -10.77
CA GLY A 13 -9.54 -3.68 -9.55
C GLY A 13 -9.21 -2.48 -8.70
N PHE A 14 -8.08 -2.55 -8.03
CA PHE A 14 -7.67 -1.51 -7.09
C PHE A 14 -6.20 -1.21 -7.28
N ILE A 15 -5.84 0.06 -7.11
CA ILE A 15 -4.46 0.49 -7.17
C ILE A 15 -4.04 0.97 -5.79
N VAL A 16 -2.95 0.42 -5.29
CA VAL A 16 -2.38 0.84 -4.02
C VAL A 16 -1.15 1.69 -4.32
N ILE A 17 -1.13 2.89 -3.76
CA ILE A 17 -0.04 3.83 -4.01
C ILE A 17 0.68 4.08 -2.70
N LEU A 18 1.97 3.82 -2.68
CA LEU A 18 2.80 4.07 -1.52
C LEU A 18 3.68 5.27 -1.81
N ASN A 19 3.52 6.30 -1.00
CA ASN A 19 4.31 7.53 -1.13
C ASN A 19 5.26 7.66 0.03
N ASN A 20 6.52 7.94 -0.26
CA ASN A 20 7.45 8.29 0.80
C ASN A 20 8.35 9.43 0.29
N ASP A 21 9.30 9.83 1.11
CA ASP A 21 10.12 10.99 0.80
C ASP A 21 10.95 10.80 -0.47
N GLU A 22 11.28 9.58 -0.79
CA GLU A 22 12.24 9.33 -1.87
C GLU A 22 11.57 8.84 -3.13
N GLU A 23 10.46 8.11 -3.03
CA GLU A 23 9.87 7.53 -4.22
C GLU A 23 8.42 7.22 -4.00
N THR A 24 7.73 7.01 -5.11
CA THR A 24 6.33 6.60 -5.12
C THR A 24 6.25 5.26 -5.82
N LYS A 25 5.57 4.30 -5.21
CA LYS A 25 5.38 2.99 -5.80
C LYS A 25 3.90 2.71 -5.97
N GLU A 26 3.56 2.05 -7.06
CA GLU A 26 2.18 1.68 -7.33
C GLU A 26 2.06 0.18 -7.53
N PHE A 27 1.00 -0.38 -6.97
CA PHE A 27 0.70 -1.80 -7.10
C PHE A 27 -0.74 -1.96 -7.51
N VAL A 28 -1.00 -2.91 -8.40
CA VAL A 28 -2.35 -3.15 -8.91
C VAL A 28 -2.82 -4.50 -8.44
N TYR A 29 -4.04 -4.53 -7.89
CA TYR A 29 -4.66 -5.75 -7.40
C TYR A 29 -6.05 -5.90 -8.00
N ASP A 30 -6.44 -7.12 -8.27
CA ASP A 30 -7.76 -7.37 -8.88
C ASP A 30 -8.88 -7.45 -7.86
N THR A 31 -8.57 -7.56 -6.57
CA THR A 31 -9.59 -7.60 -5.53
C THR A 31 -9.18 -6.72 -4.37
N SER A 32 -10.19 -6.23 -3.63
CA SER A 32 -9.92 -5.41 -2.45
C SER A 32 -9.24 -6.23 -1.36
N ARG A 33 -9.57 -7.51 -1.28
CA ARG A 33 -8.97 -8.37 -0.26
C ARG A 33 -7.45 -8.43 -0.42
N LYS A 34 -6.98 -8.56 -1.65
CA LYS A 34 -5.53 -8.61 -1.89
C LYS A 34 -4.87 -7.28 -1.58
N ALA A 35 -5.52 -6.19 -1.94
CA ALA A 35 -4.98 -4.87 -1.66
C ALA A 35 -4.87 -4.63 -0.17
N ILE A 36 -5.90 -4.97 0.57
CA ILE A 36 -5.91 -4.79 2.02
C ILE A 36 -4.86 -5.67 2.67
N LYS A 37 -4.72 -6.90 2.20
CA LYS A 37 -3.71 -7.79 2.74
C LYS A 37 -2.31 -7.21 2.56
N PHE A 38 -2.05 -6.65 1.39
CA PHE A 38 -0.76 -6.03 1.13
C PHE A 38 -0.50 -4.88 2.09
N ILE A 39 -1.49 -4.02 2.27
CA ILE A 39 -1.33 -2.86 3.15
C ILE A 39 -1.10 -3.31 4.57
N LYS A 40 -1.85 -4.30 5.02
CA LYS A 40 -1.71 -4.80 6.37
C LYS A 40 -0.31 -5.34 6.61
N GLU A 41 0.20 -6.13 5.68
CA GLU A 41 1.54 -6.68 5.82
C GLU A 41 2.60 -5.59 5.80
N TYR A 42 2.40 -4.60 4.96
CA TYR A 42 3.34 -3.50 4.88
C TYR A 42 3.42 -2.75 6.20
N VAL A 43 2.28 -2.45 6.78
CA VAL A 43 2.23 -1.71 8.04
C VAL A 43 2.82 -2.54 9.17
N GLU A 44 2.50 -3.82 9.21
CA GLU A 44 3.01 -4.69 10.28
C GLU A 44 4.51 -4.86 10.18
N ASN A 45 5.03 -5.01 8.98
CA ASN A 45 6.46 -5.11 8.81
C ASN A 45 7.16 -3.84 9.23
N LYS A 46 6.57 -2.71 8.93
CA LYS A 46 7.15 -1.44 9.30
C LYS A 46 7.20 -1.31 10.82
N GLN A 47 6.14 -1.72 11.49
CA GLN A 47 6.10 -1.67 12.94
C GLN A 47 7.14 -2.60 13.54
N ALA A 48 7.30 -3.77 12.97
CA ALA A 48 8.29 -4.72 13.47
C ALA A 48 9.70 -4.16 13.35
N VAL A 49 9.94 -3.43 12.28
CA VAL A 49 11.27 -2.86 12.04
C VAL A 49 11.55 -1.74 13.02
N THR A 50 10.54 -0.95 13.35
CA THR A 50 10.75 0.18 14.24
C THR A 50 10.92 -0.23 15.69
N VAL A 51 10.52 -1.38 16.05
CA VAL A 51 10.70 -1.85 17.40
C VAL A 51 12.11 -2.34 17.60
#